data_94ac7c4e57345750bfff575cb1ba322d
#
_entry.id   94ac7c4e57345750bfff575cb1ba322d
#
_cell.length_a   1.000
_cell.length_b   1.000
_cell.length_c   1.000
_cell.angle_alpha   90.00
_cell.angle_beta   90.00
_cell.angle_gamma   90.00
#
_symmetry.space_group_name_H-M   'P 1'
#
loop_
_entity.id
_entity.type
_entity.pdbx_description
1 polymer ?
#
loop_
_entity_poly.entity_id
_entity_poly.type
_entity_poly.pdbx_seq_one_letter_code
_entity_poly.pdbx_strand_id
1 'polypeptide(L)'
;MIDLVQHLPAKRKSTSSGWISFNAPCCIHNGENADRRQRGGLKPAPDGWSYHCFNCGFTASFRLGRNLGLKARRLLAWLGVPQEEIERVNLESLRHRSMEGILADRQTVWQKLADVTFEETDLPQHTTQITPGDFPEQWQYLQGRRVPLDYPFLVQQPKKNRPHVIIPFTHQGQVVGHTTRFLDSHRPKYLNEMQPNYVFGWDLQRPNWQHVLVMEGVFDALAIAGMAVLHADIADGQAQLIRSLGREITVVPDQDLPGMRLVERALELGWAVSMPAWEPHVKDVNDAVIRYGRLGTLLTIMQSRETSRVKIELRRKQLVKRLQH
;
A
#
# COMPACT_ATOMS: atom_id res chain seq x y z
N MET A 1 -15.65 5.03 -23.33
CA MET A 1 -16.88 4.25 -22.97
C MET A 1 -17.56 3.80 -24.24
N ILE A 2 -17.93 2.50 -24.42
CA ILE A 2 -18.71 2.05 -25.59
C ILE A 2 -20.11 2.66 -25.49
N ASP A 3 -20.53 3.38 -26.53
CA ASP A 3 -21.95 3.67 -26.76
C ASP A 3 -22.62 2.41 -27.30
N LEU A 4 -23.05 1.54 -26.39
CA LEU A 4 -23.67 0.27 -26.76
C LEU A 4 -24.94 0.45 -27.62
N VAL A 5 -25.56 1.62 -27.58
CA VAL A 5 -26.77 1.94 -28.37
C VAL A 5 -26.47 1.90 -29.89
N GLN A 6 -25.25 2.20 -30.31
CA GLN A 6 -24.84 2.15 -31.72
C GLN A 6 -24.76 0.70 -32.27
N HIS A 7 -24.50 -0.28 -31.39
CA HIS A 7 -24.38 -1.70 -31.75
C HIS A 7 -25.73 -2.45 -31.66
N LEU A 8 -26.81 -1.78 -31.23
CA LEU A 8 -28.12 -2.40 -31.16
C LEU A 8 -28.74 -2.56 -32.55
N PRO A 9 -29.54 -3.61 -32.79
CA PRO A 9 -30.28 -3.77 -34.06
C PRO A 9 -31.09 -2.54 -34.42
N ALA A 10 -31.20 -2.25 -35.73
CA ALA A 10 -31.95 -1.11 -36.20
C ALA A 10 -33.42 -1.13 -35.79
N LYS A 11 -34.03 -2.32 -35.75
CA LYS A 11 -35.41 -2.50 -35.27
C LYS A 11 -35.46 -2.53 -33.74
N ARG A 12 -35.64 -1.36 -33.13
CA ARG A 12 -35.71 -1.19 -31.67
C ARG A 12 -36.78 -0.19 -31.27
N LYS A 13 -37.25 -0.27 -30.02
CA LYS A 13 -38.24 0.63 -29.42
C LYS A 13 -37.74 1.14 -28.06
N SER A 14 -37.85 2.42 -27.81
CA SER A 14 -37.59 3.00 -26.52
C SER A 14 -38.87 3.11 -25.70
N THR A 15 -38.79 2.81 -24.38
CA THR A 15 -39.89 2.94 -23.45
C THR A 15 -39.75 4.21 -22.62
N SER A 16 -40.85 4.72 -22.05
CA SER A 16 -40.84 5.87 -21.13
C SER A 16 -40.00 5.65 -19.88
N SER A 17 -39.76 4.39 -19.48
CA SER A 17 -38.92 4.00 -18.36
C SER A 17 -37.42 3.90 -18.70
N GLY A 18 -37.01 4.31 -19.91
CA GLY A 18 -35.62 4.35 -20.34
C GLY A 18 -35.05 3.01 -20.84
N TRP A 19 -35.89 1.99 -21.05
CA TRP A 19 -35.48 0.75 -21.67
C TRP A 19 -35.53 0.85 -23.19
N ILE A 20 -34.59 0.19 -23.84
CA ILE A 20 -34.55 0.01 -25.30
C ILE A 20 -34.79 -1.47 -25.59
N SER A 21 -35.94 -1.78 -26.22
CA SER A 21 -36.31 -3.14 -26.58
C SER A 21 -35.91 -3.46 -28.02
N PHE A 22 -35.33 -4.64 -28.23
CA PHE A 22 -34.88 -5.13 -29.54
C PHE A 22 -34.88 -6.65 -29.57
N ASN A 23 -34.70 -7.26 -30.75
CA ASN A 23 -34.61 -8.72 -30.86
C ASN A 23 -33.37 -9.23 -30.14
N ALA A 24 -33.58 -10.06 -29.11
CA ALA A 24 -32.54 -10.54 -28.21
C ALA A 24 -31.56 -11.47 -28.95
N PRO A 25 -30.24 -11.15 -29.00
CA PRO A 25 -29.27 -12.01 -29.64
C PRO A 25 -28.94 -13.27 -28.82
N CYS A 26 -29.21 -13.26 -27.53
CA CYS A 26 -28.86 -14.33 -26.60
C CYS A 26 -29.72 -15.58 -26.66
N CYS A 27 -30.92 -15.50 -27.23
CA CYS A 27 -31.89 -16.63 -27.20
C CYS A 27 -31.35 -17.89 -27.86
N ILE A 28 -30.78 -17.80 -29.04
CA ILE A 28 -30.19 -18.90 -29.80
C ILE A 28 -29.02 -19.59 -29.07
N HIS A 29 -28.35 -18.85 -28.19
CA HIS A 29 -27.22 -19.34 -27.40
C HIS A 29 -27.64 -19.94 -26.04
N ASN A 30 -28.93 -19.79 -25.69
CA ASN A 30 -29.50 -20.31 -24.44
C ASN A 30 -30.63 -21.32 -24.69
N GLY A 31 -30.57 -22.00 -25.81
CA GLY A 31 -31.51 -23.10 -26.15
C GLY A 31 -32.90 -22.67 -26.61
N GLU A 32 -33.10 -21.40 -26.90
CA GLU A 32 -34.35 -20.82 -27.36
C GLU A 32 -34.29 -20.50 -28.86
N ASN A 33 -35.46 -20.37 -29.51
CA ASN A 33 -35.54 -19.88 -30.86
C ASN A 33 -35.16 -18.41 -30.97
N ALA A 34 -34.68 -17.97 -32.15
CA ALA A 34 -34.34 -16.59 -32.41
C ALA A 34 -35.48 -15.62 -32.05
N ASP A 35 -35.20 -14.59 -31.29
CA ASP A 35 -36.22 -13.64 -30.87
C ASP A 35 -36.65 -12.75 -32.05
N ARG A 36 -37.95 -12.74 -32.34
CA ARG A 36 -38.60 -11.90 -33.35
C ARG A 36 -39.59 -10.91 -32.73
N ARG A 37 -39.73 -10.92 -31.38
CA ARG A 37 -40.72 -10.15 -30.63
C ARG A 37 -40.14 -9.04 -29.80
N GLN A 38 -38.84 -8.67 -30.01
CA GLN A 38 -38.14 -7.60 -29.28
C GLN A 38 -38.15 -7.79 -27.75
N ARG A 39 -37.85 -8.99 -27.27
CA ARG A 39 -37.84 -9.35 -25.85
C ARG A 39 -36.50 -9.10 -25.16
N GLY A 40 -35.46 -8.67 -25.90
CA GLY A 40 -34.24 -8.13 -25.33
C GLY A 40 -34.44 -6.69 -24.88
N GLY A 41 -34.10 -6.36 -23.67
CA GLY A 41 -34.15 -5.02 -23.11
C GLY A 41 -32.80 -4.54 -22.66
N LEU A 42 -32.35 -3.36 -23.11
CA LEU A 42 -31.18 -2.66 -22.61
C LEU A 42 -31.61 -1.38 -21.90
N LYS A 43 -31.06 -1.15 -20.72
CA LYS A 43 -31.20 0.12 -19.98
C LYS A 43 -29.83 0.78 -19.86
N PRO A 44 -29.58 1.87 -20.62
CA PRO A 44 -28.38 2.68 -20.44
C PRO A 44 -28.36 3.38 -19.09
N ALA A 45 -27.18 3.60 -18.55
CA ALA A 45 -26.92 4.41 -17.37
C ALA A 45 -25.68 5.28 -17.61
N PRO A 46 -25.49 6.40 -16.90
CA PRO A 46 -24.33 7.28 -17.07
C PRO A 46 -22.99 6.59 -16.92
N ASP A 47 -22.93 5.57 -16.03
CA ASP A 47 -21.75 4.79 -15.67
C ASP A 47 -21.72 3.38 -16.28
N GLY A 48 -22.69 3.05 -17.16
CA GLY A 48 -22.74 1.70 -17.75
C GLY A 48 -24.09 1.34 -18.38
N TRP A 49 -24.49 0.09 -18.23
CA TRP A 49 -25.74 -0.44 -18.77
C TRP A 49 -26.18 -1.73 -18.07
N SER A 50 -27.47 -2.03 -18.16
CA SER A 50 -28.08 -3.30 -17.76
C SER A 50 -28.87 -3.90 -18.90
N TYR A 51 -28.76 -5.22 -19.07
CA TYR A 51 -29.48 -5.98 -20.08
C TYR A 51 -30.29 -7.12 -19.45
N HIS A 52 -31.50 -7.32 -19.94
CA HIS A 52 -32.37 -8.45 -19.58
C HIS A 52 -33.09 -8.98 -20.81
N CYS A 53 -33.13 -10.31 -20.98
CA CYS A 53 -33.91 -10.97 -22.00
C CYS A 53 -35.18 -11.59 -21.37
N PHE A 54 -36.35 -11.09 -21.73
CA PHE A 54 -37.66 -11.64 -21.24
C PHE A 54 -38.07 -12.95 -21.89
N ASN A 55 -37.24 -13.53 -22.78
CA ASN A 55 -37.49 -14.86 -23.35
C ASN A 55 -36.64 -15.94 -22.66
N CYS A 56 -35.32 -15.84 -22.74
CA CYS A 56 -34.41 -16.85 -22.19
C CYS A 56 -33.90 -16.54 -20.79
N GLY A 57 -34.32 -15.40 -20.18
CA GLY A 57 -33.89 -14.99 -18.85
C GLY A 57 -32.43 -14.54 -18.74
N PHE A 58 -31.70 -14.45 -19.86
CA PHE A 58 -30.30 -14.02 -19.82
C PHE A 58 -30.19 -12.57 -19.34
N THR A 59 -29.28 -12.35 -18.39
CA THR A 59 -28.98 -11.02 -17.83
C THR A 59 -27.50 -10.72 -17.95
N ALA A 60 -27.16 -9.47 -18.25
CA ALA A 60 -25.81 -8.95 -18.23
C ALA A 60 -25.84 -7.49 -17.80
N SER A 61 -24.76 -7.03 -17.19
CA SER A 61 -24.59 -5.63 -16.83
C SER A 61 -23.11 -5.24 -16.86
N PHE A 62 -22.87 -3.97 -17.04
CA PHE A 62 -21.55 -3.38 -16.94
C PHE A 62 -21.66 -2.05 -16.21
N ARG A 63 -20.67 -1.76 -15.37
CA ARG A 63 -20.44 -0.44 -14.77
C ARG A 63 -18.98 -0.07 -14.89
N LEU A 64 -18.72 1.17 -15.21
CA LEU A 64 -17.40 1.76 -15.24
C LEU A 64 -16.72 1.55 -13.88
N GLY A 65 -15.42 1.28 -13.85
CA GLY A 65 -14.70 0.93 -12.62
C GLY A 65 -14.81 -0.55 -12.21
N ARG A 66 -15.59 -1.38 -12.92
CA ARG A 66 -15.67 -2.84 -12.68
C ARG A 66 -15.20 -3.63 -13.89
N ASN A 67 -14.63 -4.81 -13.65
CA ASN A 67 -14.27 -5.72 -14.73
C ASN A 67 -15.49 -6.08 -15.58
N LEU A 68 -15.28 -6.09 -16.89
CA LEU A 68 -16.29 -6.56 -17.83
C LEU A 68 -16.48 -8.07 -17.66
N GLY A 69 -17.58 -8.47 -16.99
CA GLY A 69 -17.87 -9.85 -16.67
C GLY A 69 -18.11 -10.72 -17.91
N LEU A 70 -17.99 -12.06 -17.78
CA LEU A 70 -18.16 -13.01 -18.89
C LEU A 70 -19.50 -12.87 -19.62
N LYS A 71 -20.60 -12.65 -18.88
CA LYS A 71 -21.93 -12.45 -19.48
C LYS A 71 -21.99 -11.14 -20.31
N ALA A 72 -21.37 -10.09 -19.82
CA ALA A 72 -21.30 -8.83 -20.55
C ALA A 72 -20.47 -8.97 -21.84
N ARG A 73 -19.30 -9.61 -21.78
CA ARG A 73 -18.45 -9.89 -22.94
C ARG A 73 -19.19 -10.72 -24.00
N ARG A 74 -19.93 -11.75 -23.59
CA ARG A 74 -20.75 -12.57 -24.50
C ARG A 74 -21.85 -11.75 -25.18
N LEU A 75 -22.55 -10.91 -24.41
CA LEU A 75 -23.58 -10.03 -24.98
C LEU A 75 -23.00 -9.09 -26.02
N LEU A 76 -21.87 -8.44 -25.74
CA LEU A 76 -21.17 -7.53 -26.65
C LEU A 76 -20.77 -8.25 -27.96
N ALA A 77 -20.18 -9.45 -27.83
CA ALA A 77 -19.83 -10.29 -28.99
C ALA A 77 -21.06 -10.67 -29.82
N TRP A 78 -22.17 -11.05 -29.19
CA TRP A 78 -23.43 -11.36 -29.90
C TRP A 78 -24.08 -10.15 -30.56
N LEU A 79 -23.79 -8.94 -30.09
CA LEU A 79 -24.20 -7.68 -30.71
C LEU A 79 -23.24 -7.21 -31.81
N GLY A 80 -22.20 -8.00 -32.11
CA GLY A 80 -21.23 -7.71 -33.16
C GLY A 80 -20.16 -6.67 -32.78
N VAL A 81 -19.96 -6.41 -31.49
CA VAL A 81 -18.86 -5.52 -31.04
C VAL A 81 -17.53 -6.22 -31.31
N PRO A 82 -16.57 -5.59 -31.98
CA PRO A 82 -15.25 -6.16 -32.23
C PRO A 82 -14.51 -6.53 -30.92
N GLN A 83 -13.78 -7.64 -30.92
CA GLN A 83 -13.07 -8.14 -29.74
C GLN A 83 -12.07 -7.11 -29.19
N GLU A 84 -11.38 -6.39 -30.07
CA GLU A 84 -10.44 -5.31 -29.69
C GLU A 84 -11.14 -4.19 -28.92
N GLU A 85 -12.36 -3.86 -29.31
CA GLU A 85 -13.16 -2.85 -28.62
C GLU A 85 -13.65 -3.33 -27.25
N ILE A 86 -14.03 -4.60 -27.13
CA ILE A 86 -14.38 -5.24 -25.85
C ILE A 86 -13.18 -5.20 -24.89
N GLU A 87 -11.99 -5.50 -25.38
CA GLU A 87 -10.77 -5.46 -24.57
C GLU A 87 -10.38 -4.04 -24.17
N ARG A 88 -10.50 -3.09 -25.09
CA ARG A 88 -10.27 -1.66 -24.82
C ARG A 88 -11.16 -1.15 -23.67
N VAL A 89 -12.46 -1.45 -23.72
CA VAL A 89 -13.40 -1.05 -22.67
C VAL A 89 -13.07 -1.68 -21.33
N ASN A 90 -12.65 -2.93 -21.32
CA ASN A 90 -12.21 -3.58 -20.11
C ASN A 90 -10.97 -2.91 -19.50
N LEU A 91 -9.99 -2.55 -20.33
CA LEU A 91 -8.79 -1.83 -19.91
C LEU A 91 -9.10 -0.40 -19.42
N GLU A 92 -9.95 0.32 -20.12
CA GLU A 92 -10.42 1.65 -19.72
C GLU A 92 -11.14 1.59 -18.36
N SER A 93 -11.99 0.60 -18.17
CA SER A 93 -12.70 0.39 -16.89
C SER A 93 -11.74 0.08 -15.74
N LEU A 94 -10.70 -0.70 -15.98
CA LEU A 94 -9.65 -0.98 -14.99
C LEU A 94 -8.84 0.28 -14.65
N ARG A 95 -8.51 1.10 -15.65
CA ARG A 95 -7.85 2.40 -15.44
C ARG A 95 -8.73 3.34 -14.62
N HIS A 96 -10.02 3.40 -14.93
CA HIS A 96 -10.98 4.23 -14.19
C HIS A 96 -11.07 3.79 -12.72
N ARG A 97 -11.11 2.49 -12.46
CA ARG A 97 -11.07 1.93 -11.12
C ARG A 97 -9.80 2.33 -10.35
N SER A 98 -8.64 2.28 -11.01
CA SER A 98 -7.38 2.72 -10.41
C SER A 98 -7.41 4.22 -10.08
N MET A 99 -7.95 5.03 -10.97
CA MET A 99 -8.06 6.48 -10.77
C MET A 99 -9.08 6.84 -9.69
N GLU A 100 -10.27 6.23 -9.71
CA GLU A 100 -11.30 6.47 -8.69
C GLU A 100 -10.87 5.96 -7.30
N GLY A 101 -10.21 4.82 -7.22
CA GLY A 101 -9.64 4.33 -5.98
C GLY A 101 -8.60 5.30 -5.41
N ILE A 102 -7.73 5.83 -6.25
CA ILE A 102 -6.73 6.83 -5.86
C ILE A 102 -7.40 8.16 -5.46
N LEU A 103 -8.44 8.60 -6.18
CA LEU A 103 -9.13 9.86 -5.90
C LEU A 103 -10.05 9.75 -4.67
N ALA A 104 -10.76 8.64 -4.51
CA ALA A 104 -11.61 8.39 -3.34
C ALA A 104 -10.77 8.22 -2.07
N ASP A 105 -9.65 7.50 -2.13
CA ASP A 105 -8.68 7.44 -1.03
C ASP A 105 -8.11 8.82 -0.72
N ARG A 106 -7.74 9.61 -1.74
CA ARG A 106 -7.25 10.98 -1.52
C ARG A 106 -8.31 11.87 -0.85
N GLN A 107 -9.55 11.88 -1.32
CA GLN A 107 -10.60 12.75 -0.74
C GLN A 107 -10.97 12.35 0.70
N THR A 108 -11.10 11.05 0.99
CA THR A 108 -11.39 10.56 2.35
C THR A 108 -10.20 10.78 3.31
N VAL A 109 -9.00 10.69 2.78
CA VAL A 109 -7.76 10.90 3.51
C VAL A 109 -7.55 12.38 3.82
N TRP A 110 -7.73 13.28 2.85
CA TRP A 110 -7.62 14.73 3.10
C TRP A 110 -8.63 15.23 4.14
N GLN A 111 -9.84 14.66 4.19
CA GLN A 111 -10.82 14.98 5.24
C GLN A 111 -10.44 14.44 6.62
N LYS A 112 -9.70 13.32 6.69
CA LYS A 112 -9.25 12.71 7.97
C LYS A 112 -7.86 13.18 8.43
N LEU A 113 -7.07 13.77 7.55
CA LEU A 113 -5.73 14.30 7.86
C LEU A 113 -5.76 15.53 8.77
N ALA A 114 -6.89 16.24 8.81
CA ALA A 114 -7.06 17.36 9.73
C ALA A 114 -6.99 16.96 11.22
N ASP A 115 -7.01 15.64 11.53
CA ASP A 115 -7.23 15.15 12.89
C ASP A 115 -6.01 14.43 13.52
N VAL A 116 -4.91 14.22 12.81
CA VAL A 116 -3.70 13.64 13.41
C VAL A 116 -2.72 14.74 13.75
N THR A 117 -2.90 15.32 14.91
CA THR A 117 -1.95 16.30 15.49
C THR A 117 -1.13 15.60 16.57
N PHE A 118 0.15 15.94 16.61
CA PHE A 118 1.03 15.55 17.71
C PHE A 118 1.41 16.80 18.50
N GLU A 119 1.47 16.67 19.81
CA GLU A 119 1.93 17.74 20.66
C GLU A 119 3.45 17.87 20.57
N GLU A 120 3.95 19.10 20.55
CA GLU A 120 5.39 19.35 20.67
C GLU A 120 5.88 18.89 22.04
N THR A 121 7.00 18.18 22.07
CA THR A 121 7.60 17.67 23.31
C THR A 121 9.05 18.09 23.42
N ASP A 122 9.47 18.37 24.65
CA ASP A 122 10.87 18.66 24.92
C ASP A 122 11.73 17.39 24.83
N LEU A 123 12.92 17.55 24.30
CA LEU A 123 13.96 16.52 24.41
C LEU A 123 14.51 16.45 25.83
N PRO A 124 15.12 15.33 26.25
CA PRO A 124 15.74 15.22 27.55
C PRO A 124 16.72 16.37 27.83
N GLN A 125 16.70 16.89 29.04
CA GLN A 125 17.58 17.99 29.42
C GLN A 125 19.07 17.62 29.23
N HIS A 126 19.91 18.62 28.96
CA HIS A 126 21.36 18.44 28.76
C HIS A 126 21.72 17.51 27.59
N THR A 127 20.93 17.54 26.51
CA THR A 127 21.30 16.84 25.28
C THR A 127 22.26 17.67 24.42
N THR A 128 23.18 16.98 23.77
CA THR A 128 24.17 17.57 22.85
C THR A 128 24.18 16.76 21.55
N GLN A 129 24.34 17.43 20.43
CA GLN A 129 24.46 16.76 19.13
C GLN A 129 25.74 15.92 19.07
N ILE A 130 25.61 14.72 18.50
CA ILE A 130 26.75 13.83 18.34
C ILE A 130 27.62 14.32 17.19
N THR A 131 28.89 14.56 17.48
CA THR A 131 29.92 14.92 16.50
C THR A 131 31.08 13.92 16.56
N PRO A 132 31.89 13.79 15.48
CA PRO A 132 33.02 12.86 15.49
C PRO A 132 34.08 13.21 16.55
N GLY A 133 34.19 14.48 16.91
CA GLY A 133 35.18 14.96 17.88
C GLY A 133 34.79 14.74 19.34
N ASP A 134 33.48 14.91 19.65
CA ASP A 134 33.00 14.94 21.04
C ASP A 134 32.51 13.57 21.53
N PHE A 135 31.97 12.75 20.63
CA PHE A 135 31.34 11.46 20.96
C PHE A 135 31.80 10.35 19.99
N PRO A 136 33.07 9.94 20.00
CA PRO A 136 33.62 9.02 19.02
C PRO A 136 32.99 7.63 19.03
N GLU A 137 32.58 7.09 20.18
CA GLU A 137 31.90 5.80 20.29
C GLU A 137 30.53 5.82 19.62
N GLN A 138 29.71 6.84 19.90
CA GLN A 138 28.39 7.01 19.32
C GLN A 138 28.49 7.28 17.81
N TRP A 139 29.45 8.11 17.42
CA TRP A 139 29.72 8.40 16.02
C TRP A 139 30.11 7.14 15.24
N GLN A 140 31.04 6.34 15.74
CA GLN A 140 31.45 5.08 15.15
C GLN A 140 30.28 4.09 15.04
N TYR A 141 29.42 4.03 16.07
CA TYR A 141 28.20 3.23 16.03
C TYR A 141 27.29 3.65 14.87
N LEU A 142 27.01 4.95 14.73
CA LEU A 142 26.15 5.49 13.66
C LEU A 142 26.75 5.25 12.26
N GLN A 143 28.08 5.42 12.12
CA GLN A 143 28.77 5.06 10.86
C GLN A 143 28.63 3.57 10.54
N GLY A 144 28.78 2.70 11.53
CA GLY A 144 28.58 1.26 11.37
C GLY A 144 27.18 0.89 10.94
N ARG A 145 26.16 1.66 11.36
CA ARG A 145 24.77 1.52 10.93
C ARG A 145 24.49 2.06 9.54
N ARG A 146 25.42 2.76 8.90
CA ARG A 146 25.28 3.39 7.59
C ARG A 146 24.00 4.26 7.43
N VAL A 147 23.61 4.92 8.51
CA VAL A 147 22.53 5.91 8.49
C VAL A 147 23.00 7.28 8.06
N PRO A 148 22.11 8.19 7.62
CA PRO A 148 22.46 9.58 7.32
C PRO A 148 23.02 10.27 8.57
N LEU A 149 24.26 10.73 8.52
CA LEU A 149 24.94 11.37 9.66
C LEU A 149 24.58 12.85 9.85
N ASP A 150 23.83 13.42 8.90
CA ASP A 150 23.19 14.73 8.96
C ASP A 150 21.88 14.74 9.74
N TYR A 151 21.34 13.56 10.11
CA TYR A 151 20.21 13.46 11.02
C TYR A 151 20.64 13.93 12.42
N PRO A 152 19.80 14.65 13.19
CA PRO A 152 20.16 15.27 14.45
C PRO A 152 20.23 14.26 15.61
N PHE A 153 21.21 13.35 15.57
CA PHE A 153 21.47 12.41 16.66
C PHE A 153 22.01 13.13 17.88
N LEU A 154 21.52 12.79 19.05
CA LEU A 154 21.87 13.44 20.31
C LEU A 154 22.38 12.41 21.34
N VAL A 155 23.07 12.93 22.33
CA VAL A 155 23.45 12.20 23.54
C VAL A 155 23.12 13.05 24.76
N GLN A 156 22.65 12.43 25.83
CA GLN A 156 22.41 13.15 27.10
C GLN A 156 23.65 13.12 27.98
N GLN A 157 24.01 14.26 28.56
CA GLN A 157 25.03 14.38 29.59
C GLN A 157 24.37 14.55 30.97
N PRO A 158 24.99 14.18 32.08
CA PRO A 158 26.38 13.83 32.31
C PRO A 158 26.72 12.36 32.01
N LYS A 159 28.02 12.08 31.84
CA LYS A 159 28.65 10.83 31.39
C LYS A 159 28.38 9.57 32.26
N LYS A 160 27.61 9.65 33.34
CA LYS A 160 27.26 8.51 34.19
C LYS A 160 26.15 7.62 33.60
N ASN A 161 25.53 8.05 32.55
CA ASN A 161 24.50 7.26 31.87
C ASN A 161 25.14 6.18 30.98
N ARG A 162 24.41 5.10 30.75
CA ARG A 162 24.79 4.07 29.78
C ARG A 162 25.12 4.69 28.43
N PRO A 163 26.14 4.20 27.69
CA PRO A 163 26.41 4.66 26.33
C PRO A 163 25.13 4.57 25.48
N HIS A 164 24.73 5.65 24.87
CA HIS A 164 23.46 5.69 24.15
C HIS A 164 23.47 6.74 23.04
N VAL A 165 22.50 6.62 22.14
CA VAL A 165 22.14 7.58 21.09
C VAL A 165 20.66 7.91 21.24
N ILE A 166 20.32 9.18 21.30
CA ILE A 166 18.94 9.67 21.26
C ILE A 166 18.60 10.06 19.82
N ILE A 167 17.48 9.57 19.36
CA ILE A 167 16.96 9.83 18.02
C ILE A 167 15.66 10.60 18.18
N PRO A 168 15.61 11.90 17.88
CA PRO A 168 14.40 12.69 17.93
C PRO A 168 13.34 12.15 16.98
N PHE A 169 12.09 12.20 17.39
CA PHE A 169 10.93 11.95 16.56
C PHE A 169 10.37 13.28 16.11
N THR A 170 10.27 13.47 14.80
CA THR A 170 9.74 14.71 14.25
C THR A 170 8.47 14.45 13.44
N HIS A 171 7.58 15.43 13.44
CA HIS A 171 6.41 15.48 12.57
C HIS A 171 6.16 16.92 12.15
N GLN A 172 6.16 17.16 10.84
CA GLN A 172 6.04 18.49 10.25
C GLN A 172 7.07 19.51 10.80
N GLY A 173 8.29 19.03 11.05
CA GLY A 173 9.40 19.82 11.56
C GLY A 173 9.41 20.05 13.08
N GLN A 174 8.38 19.63 13.81
CA GLN A 174 8.32 19.72 15.28
C GLN A 174 8.80 18.44 15.93
N VAL A 175 9.46 18.54 17.08
CA VAL A 175 9.83 17.37 17.90
C VAL A 175 8.60 16.92 18.67
N VAL A 176 8.25 15.64 18.50
CA VAL A 176 7.03 15.04 19.08
C VAL A 176 7.32 13.82 19.95
N GLY A 177 8.59 13.56 20.24
CA GLY A 177 9.07 12.46 21.06
C GLY A 177 10.51 12.08 20.72
N HIS A 178 10.96 10.97 21.23
CA HIS A 178 12.29 10.44 20.92
C HIS A 178 12.40 8.95 21.25
N THR A 179 13.46 8.33 20.75
CA THR A 179 13.91 7.02 21.25
C THR A 179 15.36 7.10 21.69
N THR A 180 15.66 6.43 22.79
CA THR A 180 17.02 6.25 23.29
C THR A 180 17.48 4.83 22.94
N ARG A 181 18.51 4.71 22.10
CA ARG A 181 19.19 3.46 21.82
C ARG A 181 20.40 3.30 22.72
N PHE A 182 20.39 2.31 23.62
CA PHE A 182 21.55 1.95 24.44
C PHE A 182 22.53 1.09 23.63
N LEU A 183 23.81 1.39 23.74
CA LEU A 183 24.87 0.74 22.97
C LEU A 183 25.48 -0.46 23.69
N ASP A 184 25.25 -0.57 24.99
CA ASP A 184 25.72 -1.70 25.81
C ASP A 184 24.88 -2.96 25.60
N SER A 185 25.27 -4.07 26.25
CA SER A 185 24.59 -5.36 26.18
C SER A 185 23.36 -5.49 27.10
N HIS A 186 23.10 -4.53 27.98
CA HIS A 186 22.01 -4.58 28.92
C HIS A 186 20.65 -4.31 28.28
N ARG A 187 19.58 -4.86 28.84
CA ARG A 187 18.22 -4.57 28.40
C ARG A 187 17.56 -3.50 29.28
N PRO A 188 16.62 -2.71 28.80
CA PRO A 188 16.14 -2.68 27.41
C PRO A 188 17.19 -2.05 26.47
N LYS A 189 17.15 -2.46 25.21
CA LYS A 189 17.99 -1.86 24.14
C LYS A 189 17.47 -0.52 23.66
N TYR A 190 16.16 -0.31 23.75
CA TYR A 190 15.47 0.92 23.37
C TYR A 190 14.57 1.39 24.49
N LEU A 191 14.47 2.71 24.64
CA LEU A 191 13.47 3.38 25.45
C LEU A 191 12.77 4.40 24.57
N ASN A 192 11.49 4.16 24.29
CA ASN A 192 10.69 5.02 23.43
C ASN A 192 9.82 5.96 24.26
N GLU A 193 9.91 7.25 23.99
CA GLU A 193 8.95 8.27 24.42
C GLU A 193 8.20 8.74 23.16
N MET A 194 7.02 8.17 22.95
CA MET A 194 6.29 8.25 21.70
C MET A 194 4.81 8.50 21.97
N GLN A 195 4.23 9.43 21.24
CA GLN A 195 2.80 9.68 21.27
C GLN A 195 2.01 8.57 20.54
N PRO A 196 0.76 8.33 20.93
CA PRO A 196 -0.11 7.34 20.27
C PRO A 196 -0.19 7.59 18.77
N ASN A 197 -0.14 6.52 17.99
CA ASN A 197 -0.23 6.53 16.53
C ASN A 197 0.91 7.23 15.77
N TYR A 198 1.97 7.65 16.46
CA TYR A 198 3.13 8.22 15.79
C TYR A 198 3.79 7.19 14.86
N VAL A 199 4.28 7.67 13.72
CA VAL A 199 5.07 6.90 12.75
C VAL A 199 6.35 7.68 12.48
N PHE A 200 7.48 7.06 12.70
CA PHE A 200 8.78 7.66 12.44
C PHE A 200 9.03 7.83 10.94
N GLY A 201 9.73 8.88 10.56
CA GLY A 201 10.18 9.09 9.19
C GLY A 201 9.17 9.78 8.28
N TRP A 202 8.11 10.39 8.84
CA TRP A 202 7.20 11.24 8.08
C TRP A 202 7.94 12.36 7.34
N ASP A 203 8.77 13.10 8.03
CA ASP A 203 9.52 14.24 7.49
C ASP A 203 10.66 13.82 6.52
N LEU A 204 10.99 12.53 6.48
CA LEU A 204 11.93 11.97 5.51
C LEU A 204 11.28 11.75 4.13
N GLN A 205 9.94 11.79 4.05
CA GLN A 205 9.21 11.49 2.83
C GLN A 205 9.19 12.69 1.88
N ARG A 206 9.63 12.50 0.64
CA ARG A 206 9.61 13.56 -0.37
C ARG A 206 8.30 13.54 -1.18
N PRO A 207 7.71 14.70 -1.51
CA PRO A 207 6.39 14.77 -2.17
C PRO A 207 6.30 14.04 -3.50
N ASN A 208 7.39 13.91 -4.24
CA ASN A 208 7.45 13.28 -5.56
C ASN A 208 7.66 11.75 -5.53
N TRP A 209 7.80 11.14 -4.36
CA TRP A 209 7.92 9.68 -4.27
C TRP A 209 6.57 9.01 -4.43
N GLN A 210 6.54 7.94 -5.23
CA GLN A 210 5.33 7.15 -5.47
C GLN A 210 5.15 6.00 -4.47
N HIS A 211 6.24 5.55 -3.84
CA HIS A 211 6.25 4.45 -2.89
C HIS A 211 6.63 4.94 -1.50
N VAL A 212 6.06 4.31 -0.49
CA VAL A 212 6.51 4.39 0.89
C VAL A 212 6.84 3.00 1.41
N LEU A 213 8.01 2.85 2.00
CA LEU A 213 8.47 1.61 2.61
C LEU A 213 8.27 1.69 4.12
N VAL A 214 7.58 0.70 4.68
CA VAL A 214 7.22 0.66 6.11
C VAL A 214 7.91 -0.52 6.76
N MET A 215 8.61 -0.27 7.85
CA MET A 215 9.38 -1.25 8.61
C MET A 215 9.16 -1.11 10.11
N GLU A 216 9.81 -1.96 10.90
CA GLU A 216 9.65 -1.96 12.35
C GLU A 216 10.56 -0.92 13.02
N GLY A 217 11.84 -0.88 12.64
CA GLY A 217 12.88 -0.19 13.35
C GLY A 217 13.23 1.20 12.83
N VAL A 218 13.64 2.10 13.73
CA VAL A 218 14.07 3.46 13.40
C VAL A 218 15.32 3.49 12.50
N PHE A 219 16.29 2.58 12.74
CA PHE A 219 17.50 2.53 11.93
C PHE A 219 17.25 2.00 10.53
N ASP A 220 16.28 1.09 10.38
CA ASP A 220 15.83 0.60 9.08
C ASP A 220 15.23 1.73 8.25
N ALA A 221 14.35 2.52 8.86
CA ALA A 221 13.75 3.69 8.23
C ALA A 221 14.79 4.74 7.85
N LEU A 222 15.72 5.06 8.73
CA LEU A 222 16.81 6.03 8.44
C LEU A 222 17.70 5.55 7.29
N ALA A 223 18.05 4.26 7.26
CA ALA A 223 18.97 3.73 6.27
C ALA A 223 18.49 3.88 4.81
N ILE A 224 17.16 3.86 4.58
CA ILE A 224 16.59 3.96 3.23
C ILE A 224 15.61 5.13 3.05
N ALA A 225 15.46 5.99 4.05
CA ALA A 225 14.44 7.05 4.13
C ALA A 225 13.01 6.50 4.02
N GLY A 226 12.74 5.41 4.74
CA GLY A 226 11.43 4.82 4.90
C GLY A 226 10.68 5.36 6.11
N MET A 227 9.64 4.63 6.53
CA MET A 227 8.88 4.91 7.75
C MET A 227 8.96 3.73 8.72
N ALA A 228 8.95 3.99 10.02
CA ALA A 228 8.94 2.94 11.03
C ALA A 228 7.75 3.07 11.97
N VAL A 229 7.11 1.93 12.26
CA VAL A 229 5.97 1.86 13.20
C VAL A 229 6.41 1.67 14.64
N LEU A 230 7.68 1.35 14.88
CA LEU A 230 8.35 1.21 16.18
C LEU A 230 7.83 0.06 17.06
N HIS A 231 6.99 -0.79 16.49
CA HIS A 231 6.41 -1.99 17.10
C HIS A 231 6.26 -3.09 16.05
N ALA A 232 6.08 -4.34 16.53
CA ALA A 232 5.82 -5.49 15.65
C ALA A 232 4.40 -5.53 15.07
N ASP A 233 3.61 -4.45 15.20
CA ASP A 233 2.25 -4.31 14.68
C ASP A 233 1.98 -2.87 14.25
N ILE A 234 0.98 -2.68 13.40
CA ILE A 234 0.56 -1.36 12.89
C ILE A 234 -0.80 -1.00 13.49
N ALA A 235 -0.83 0.00 14.35
CA ALA A 235 -2.07 0.52 14.89
C ALA A 235 -2.94 1.18 13.79
N ASP A 236 -4.26 1.20 13.99
CA ASP A 236 -5.19 1.79 13.00
C ASP A 236 -4.86 3.26 12.69
N GLY A 237 -4.52 4.05 13.71
CA GLY A 237 -4.12 5.44 13.52
C GLY A 237 -2.80 5.58 12.76
N GLN A 238 -1.81 4.70 13.00
CA GLN A 238 -0.59 4.64 12.20
C GLN A 238 -0.89 4.29 10.74
N ALA A 239 -1.77 3.29 10.51
CA ALA A 239 -2.19 2.91 9.17
C ALA A 239 -2.90 4.07 8.44
N GLN A 240 -3.73 4.84 9.12
CA GLN A 240 -4.38 6.04 8.57
C GLN A 240 -3.33 7.10 8.21
N LEU A 241 -2.39 7.37 9.12
CA LEU A 241 -1.32 8.35 8.89
C LEU A 241 -0.47 7.96 7.67
N ILE A 242 -0.04 6.70 7.54
CA ILE A 242 0.75 6.23 6.40
C ILE A 242 -0.06 6.33 5.09
N ARG A 243 -1.34 5.93 5.11
CA ARG A 243 -2.24 6.04 3.93
C ARG A 243 -2.43 7.48 3.47
N SER A 244 -2.36 8.44 4.39
CA SER A 244 -2.53 9.86 4.08
C SER A 244 -1.51 10.40 3.08
N LEU A 245 -0.36 9.76 2.95
CA LEU A 245 0.62 10.09 1.92
C LEU A 245 0.10 9.85 0.48
N GLY A 246 -0.99 9.09 0.30
CA GLY A 246 -1.58 8.80 -1.00
C GLY A 246 -0.64 8.05 -1.95
N ARG A 247 0.21 7.16 -1.42
CA ARG A 247 1.25 6.43 -2.16
C ARG A 247 1.06 4.93 -2.08
N GLU A 248 1.79 4.20 -2.91
CA GLU A 248 1.86 2.75 -2.81
C GLU A 248 2.68 2.33 -1.58
N ILE A 249 2.02 1.62 -0.67
CA ILE A 249 2.61 1.20 0.60
C ILE A 249 3.19 -0.20 0.44
N THR A 250 4.43 -0.38 0.88
CA THR A 250 5.09 -1.69 0.92
C THR A 250 5.69 -1.91 2.30
N VAL A 251 5.23 -2.94 2.98
CA VAL A 251 5.78 -3.36 4.28
C VAL A 251 7.01 -4.24 4.04
N VAL A 252 8.09 -3.93 4.73
CA VAL A 252 9.34 -4.71 4.73
C VAL A 252 9.57 -5.21 6.16
N PRO A 253 9.08 -6.41 6.51
CA PRO A 253 9.19 -6.95 7.86
C PRO A 253 10.62 -7.38 8.17
N ASP A 254 10.98 -7.37 9.44
CA ASP A 254 12.16 -8.07 9.90
C ASP A 254 12.01 -9.57 9.60
N GLN A 255 13.10 -10.20 9.17
CA GLN A 255 13.09 -11.62 8.82
C GLN A 255 13.26 -12.50 10.05
N ASP A 256 12.37 -12.33 11.02
CA ASP A 256 12.28 -13.13 12.24
C ASP A 256 10.81 -13.45 12.58
N LEU A 257 10.57 -14.20 13.66
CA LEU A 257 9.21 -14.58 14.02
C LEU A 257 8.32 -13.39 14.45
N PRO A 258 8.82 -12.41 15.24
CA PRO A 258 8.05 -11.20 15.52
C PRO A 258 7.63 -10.42 14.28
N GLY A 259 8.52 -10.24 13.30
CA GLY A 259 8.23 -9.52 12.07
C GLY A 259 7.10 -10.12 11.21
N MET A 260 6.74 -11.39 11.46
CA MET A 260 5.61 -12.03 10.78
C MET A 260 4.25 -11.44 11.15
N ARG A 261 4.12 -10.78 12.32
CA ARG A 261 2.89 -10.04 12.69
C ARG A 261 2.68 -8.83 11.79
N LEU A 262 3.76 -8.16 11.44
CA LEU A 262 3.71 -7.04 10.51
C LEU A 262 3.19 -7.46 9.12
N VAL A 263 3.55 -8.68 8.67
CA VAL A 263 3.02 -9.27 7.43
C VAL A 263 1.52 -9.52 7.52
N GLU A 264 1.05 -10.11 8.64
CA GLU A 264 -0.39 -10.36 8.85
C GLU A 264 -1.18 -9.06 8.80
N ARG A 265 -0.69 -8.05 9.49
CA ARG A 265 -1.34 -6.74 9.51
C ARG A 265 -1.32 -6.05 8.15
N ALA A 266 -0.23 -6.15 7.40
CA ALA A 266 -0.16 -5.65 6.02
C ALA A 266 -1.21 -6.31 5.11
N LEU A 267 -1.43 -7.63 5.25
CA LEU A 267 -2.45 -8.37 4.51
C LEU A 267 -3.89 -7.92 4.86
N GLU A 268 -4.17 -7.63 6.14
CA GLU A 268 -5.46 -7.09 6.57
C GLU A 268 -5.71 -5.69 5.97
N LEU A 269 -4.66 -4.88 5.94
CA LEU A 269 -4.70 -3.52 5.39
C LEU A 269 -4.71 -3.48 3.85
N GLY A 270 -4.48 -4.62 3.18
CA GLY A 270 -4.38 -4.69 1.73
C GLY A 270 -3.12 -4.07 1.14
N TRP A 271 -2.03 -3.99 1.93
CA TRP A 271 -0.76 -3.41 1.53
C TRP A 271 0.14 -4.45 0.87
N ALA A 272 1.06 -3.98 0.03
CA ALA A 272 2.11 -4.83 -0.51
C ALA A 272 3.10 -5.23 0.59
N VAL A 273 3.72 -6.39 0.43
CA VAL A 273 4.77 -6.89 1.32
C VAL A 273 6.00 -7.24 0.50
N SER A 274 7.16 -6.91 1.01
CA SER A 274 8.44 -7.32 0.44
C SER A 274 9.23 -8.14 1.46
N MET A 275 9.53 -9.38 1.09
CA MET A 275 10.40 -10.31 1.84
C MET A 275 11.54 -10.76 0.93
N PRO A 276 12.59 -9.94 0.74
CA PRO A 276 13.71 -10.30 -0.12
C PRO A 276 14.44 -11.56 0.36
N ALA A 277 14.99 -12.32 -0.56
CA ALA A 277 15.78 -13.50 -0.24
C ALA A 277 17.22 -13.09 0.13
N TRP A 278 17.38 -12.38 1.24
CA TRP A 278 18.68 -11.98 1.77
C TRP A 278 19.45 -13.17 2.37
N GLU A 279 20.74 -13.00 2.56
CA GLU A 279 21.60 -13.98 3.24
C GLU A 279 21.07 -14.23 4.68
N PRO A 280 21.27 -15.44 5.25
CA PRO A 280 20.67 -15.83 6.52
C PRO A 280 20.98 -14.93 7.73
N HIS A 281 22.11 -14.23 7.70
CA HIS A 281 22.53 -13.30 8.74
C HIS A 281 22.00 -11.87 8.57
N VAL A 282 21.37 -11.56 7.42
CA VAL A 282 20.75 -10.27 7.12
C VAL A 282 19.28 -10.35 7.51
N LYS A 283 18.91 -9.78 8.66
CA LYS A 283 17.61 -9.93 9.26
C LYS A 283 16.66 -8.78 8.99
N ASP A 284 17.19 -7.58 8.86
CA ASP A 284 16.44 -6.35 8.71
C ASP A 284 17.00 -5.48 7.56
N VAL A 285 16.34 -4.37 7.31
CA VAL A 285 16.72 -3.43 6.25
C VAL A 285 18.07 -2.78 6.53
N ASN A 286 18.36 -2.47 7.78
CA ASN A 286 19.64 -1.87 8.15
C ASN A 286 20.81 -2.84 7.93
N ASP A 287 20.66 -4.11 8.32
CA ASP A 287 21.63 -5.16 8.02
C ASP A 287 21.85 -5.30 6.50
N ALA A 288 20.77 -5.23 5.72
CA ALA A 288 20.83 -5.28 4.26
C ALA A 288 21.60 -4.06 3.68
N VAL A 289 21.38 -2.85 4.21
CA VAL A 289 22.14 -1.66 3.80
C VAL A 289 23.63 -1.79 4.16
N ILE A 290 23.95 -2.34 5.32
CA ILE A 290 25.34 -2.61 5.70
C ILE A 290 25.98 -3.61 4.73
N ARG A 291 25.26 -4.63 4.31
CA ARG A 291 25.76 -5.71 3.46
C ARG A 291 25.81 -5.32 1.98
N TYR A 292 24.73 -4.78 1.43
CA TYR A 292 24.53 -4.58 -0.02
C TYR A 292 24.58 -3.11 -0.44
N GLY A 293 24.66 -2.18 0.49
CA GLY A 293 24.50 -0.75 0.25
C GLY A 293 23.04 -0.35 0.03
N ARG A 294 22.75 0.95 0.17
CA ARG A 294 21.39 1.50 0.10
C ARG A 294 20.68 1.17 -1.22
N LEU A 295 21.36 1.39 -2.36
CA LEU A 295 20.75 1.14 -3.68
C LEU A 295 20.46 -0.35 -3.91
N GLY A 296 21.41 -1.24 -3.56
CA GLY A 296 21.23 -2.68 -3.67
C GLY A 296 20.05 -3.16 -2.80
N THR A 297 19.94 -2.67 -1.58
CA THR A 297 18.82 -2.98 -0.68
C THR A 297 17.49 -2.53 -1.26
N LEU A 298 17.37 -1.28 -1.73
CA LEU A 298 16.16 -0.78 -2.37
C LEU A 298 15.77 -1.60 -3.59
N LEU A 299 16.72 -1.98 -4.43
CA LEU A 299 16.47 -2.83 -5.60
C LEU A 299 15.90 -4.19 -5.19
N THR A 300 16.50 -4.87 -4.22
CA THR A 300 16.00 -6.18 -3.75
C THR A 300 14.61 -6.07 -3.12
N ILE A 301 14.32 -5.00 -2.37
CA ILE A 301 13.00 -4.73 -1.81
C ILE A 301 11.97 -4.56 -2.93
N MET A 302 12.24 -3.74 -3.93
CA MET A 302 11.30 -3.47 -5.03
C MET A 302 11.08 -4.71 -5.91
N GLN A 303 12.10 -5.49 -6.18
CA GLN A 303 11.99 -6.76 -6.93
C GLN A 303 11.19 -7.82 -6.18
N SER A 304 11.24 -7.82 -4.87
CA SER A 304 10.53 -8.79 -4.01
C SER A 304 9.15 -8.32 -3.58
N ARG A 305 8.75 -7.13 -4.01
CA ARG A 305 7.43 -6.57 -3.72
C ARG A 305 6.32 -7.45 -4.28
N GLU A 306 5.37 -7.82 -3.44
CA GLU A 306 4.26 -8.68 -3.80
C GLU A 306 2.93 -8.08 -3.28
N THR A 307 1.90 -8.13 -4.10
CA THR A 307 0.55 -7.67 -3.78
C THR A 307 -0.46 -8.82 -3.69
N SER A 308 -0.10 -9.99 -4.17
CA SER A 308 -0.96 -11.17 -4.12
C SER A 308 -0.95 -11.78 -2.72
N ARG A 309 -2.09 -11.78 -2.05
CA ARG A 309 -2.26 -12.39 -0.72
C ARG A 309 -1.73 -13.83 -0.67
N VAL A 310 -2.06 -14.63 -1.67
CA VAL A 310 -1.64 -16.04 -1.74
C VAL A 310 -0.12 -16.17 -1.80
N LYS A 311 0.55 -15.35 -2.63
CA LYS A 311 2.01 -15.39 -2.75
C LYS A 311 2.72 -14.87 -1.51
N ILE A 312 2.17 -13.83 -0.87
CA ILE A 312 2.68 -13.31 0.42
C ILE A 312 2.62 -14.40 1.48
N GLU A 313 1.48 -15.08 1.62
CA GLU A 313 1.29 -16.18 2.57
C GLU A 313 2.23 -17.36 2.31
N LEU A 314 2.46 -17.72 1.05
CA LEU A 314 3.41 -18.76 0.69
C LEU A 314 4.86 -18.39 1.10
N ARG A 315 5.28 -17.16 0.79
CA ARG A 315 6.61 -16.66 1.17
C ARG A 315 6.75 -16.59 2.69
N ARG A 316 5.72 -16.11 3.40
CA ARG A 316 5.71 -16.09 4.87
C ARG A 316 5.92 -17.50 5.46
N LYS A 317 5.18 -18.49 4.98
CA LYS A 317 5.34 -19.90 5.43
C LYS A 317 6.74 -20.44 5.15
N GLN A 318 7.32 -20.14 3.99
CA GLN A 318 8.69 -20.53 3.66
C GLN A 318 9.71 -19.90 4.61
N LEU A 319 9.55 -18.61 4.91
CA LEU A 319 10.42 -17.89 5.85
C LEU A 319 10.31 -18.47 7.26
N VAL A 320 9.09 -18.65 7.78
CA VAL A 320 8.87 -19.26 9.10
C VAL A 320 9.52 -20.64 9.21
N LYS A 321 9.35 -21.50 8.18
CA LYS A 321 10.01 -22.80 8.15
C LYS A 321 11.55 -22.69 8.20
N ARG A 322 12.14 -21.73 7.47
CA ARG A 322 13.60 -21.48 7.50
C ARG A 322 14.08 -21.00 8.88
N LEU A 323 13.26 -20.24 9.61
CA LEU A 323 13.62 -19.70 10.92
C LEU A 323 13.50 -20.72 12.06
N GLN A 324 12.83 -21.84 11.83
CA GLN A 324 12.64 -22.92 12.81
C GLN A 324 13.69 -24.03 12.70
N HIS A 325 14.51 -23.98 11.65
CA HIS A 325 15.63 -24.91 11.37
C HIS A 325 16.96 -24.17 11.41
#